data_f3e1f78d7b71fe09853dd15abce2a7b4
#
_entry.id   f3e1f78d7b71fe09853dd15abce2a7b4
#
_cell.length_a   1.000
_cell.length_b   1.000
_cell.length_c   1.000
_cell.angle_alpha   90.00
_cell.angle_beta   90.00
_cell.angle_gamma   90.00
#
_symmetry.space_group_name_H-M   'P 1'
#
loop_
_entity.id
_entity.type
_entity.pdbx_description
1 polymer ?
#
loop_
_entity_poly.entity_id
_entity_poly.type
_entity_poly.pdbx_seq_one_letter_code
_entity_poly.pdbx_strand_id
1 'polypeptide(L)'
;MQIERLDVFTFDTPFNTVFRHASASRWRAQNVIVAARGPDGATGWGEGCPRSYVSGETVESASNFIHSQRDAMTRDVSDIASLRSWIGEHRALIDANPAAFCAIETAIVDLIGKAEGRTAEQLLDAEEPAGEFQYSAVLGDSPWPVYRRQCRRYQAQGFRDFKVKVSGRPRRDRHKMRILDGAGAADTRGVRVRIDANNLWISAAECASHLAALGRDIYAVEEPLQADDLDGFRRVADAAGTRIVLDESLLRIEQLDDIGDDPQRWIANIRVSKMGGVLRSLAVTRRAADLGIAVIVGCQVGETSILARAGLTVMQAARPSLVAAEGAFGTHLLRRDLASPGVVFGPGGTLAADSAGWGPEGYGLEVDDGSTPDLRPLGP
;
A
#
# COMPACT_ATOMS: atom_id res chain seq x y z
N MET A 1 28.45 5.63 5.06
CA MET A 1 28.49 4.21 5.54
C MET A 1 28.73 3.31 4.33
N GLN A 2 29.33 2.13 4.47
CA GLN A 2 29.53 1.18 3.36
C GLN A 2 28.47 0.07 3.46
N ILE A 3 27.79 -0.22 2.35
CA ILE A 3 26.94 -1.40 2.23
C ILE A 3 27.85 -2.54 1.77
N GLU A 4 27.98 -3.60 2.57
CA GLU A 4 28.85 -4.73 2.23
C GLU A 4 28.16 -5.74 1.32
N ARG A 5 26.86 -5.97 1.57
CA ARG A 5 26.10 -7.00 0.85
C ARG A 5 24.59 -6.77 0.91
N LEU A 6 23.90 -7.17 -0.15
CA LEU A 6 22.45 -7.31 -0.18
C LEU A 6 22.09 -8.79 -0.29
N ASP A 7 21.46 -9.33 0.75
CA ASP A 7 20.92 -10.70 0.75
C ASP A 7 19.44 -10.64 0.37
N VAL A 8 19.01 -11.58 -0.47
CA VAL A 8 17.64 -11.63 -1.02
C VAL A 8 16.91 -12.85 -0.48
N PHE A 9 15.70 -12.62 -0.01
CA PHE A 9 14.83 -13.68 0.52
C PHE A 9 13.43 -13.57 -0.10
N THR A 10 12.69 -14.67 -0.07
CA THR A 10 11.23 -14.64 -0.20
C THR A 10 10.59 -14.87 1.14
N PHE A 11 9.54 -14.11 1.45
CA PHE A 11 8.66 -14.36 2.59
C PHE A 11 7.34 -14.91 2.05
N ASP A 12 7.07 -16.20 2.35
CA ASP A 12 5.92 -16.94 1.83
C ASP A 12 5.10 -17.54 2.98
N THR A 13 4.22 -16.72 3.57
CA THR A 13 3.37 -17.13 4.68
C THR A 13 1.89 -17.26 4.26
N PRO A 14 1.14 -18.26 4.76
CA PRO A 14 -0.29 -18.38 4.50
C PRO A 14 -1.10 -17.23 5.08
N PHE A 15 -2.21 -16.91 4.42
CA PHE A 15 -3.24 -16.04 5.01
C PHE A 15 -4.16 -16.82 5.95
N ASN A 16 -4.65 -16.14 6.98
CA ASN A 16 -5.69 -16.67 7.87
C ASN A 16 -7.03 -16.86 7.15
N THR A 17 -7.26 -16.09 6.06
CA THR A 17 -8.45 -16.20 5.20
C THR A 17 -8.07 -15.91 3.76
N VAL A 18 -8.73 -16.59 2.81
CA VAL A 18 -8.50 -16.32 1.37
C VAL A 18 -8.98 -14.92 1.03
N PHE A 19 -8.12 -14.13 0.42
CA PHE A 19 -8.46 -12.81 -0.11
C PHE A 19 -8.81 -12.92 -1.59
N ARG A 20 -9.99 -12.42 -1.99
CA ARG A 20 -10.50 -12.49 -3.36
C ARG A 20 -10.90 -11.12 -3.88
N HIS A 21 -10.49 -10.82 -5.10
CA HIS A 21 -10.94 -9.65 -5.88
C HIS A 21 -11.16 -10.05 -7.35
N ALA A 22 -11.66 -9.13 -8.17
CA ALA A 22 -12.02 -9.43 -9.56
C ALA A 22 -10.86 -10.00 -10.39
N SER A 23 -9.64 -9.49 -10.16
CA SER A 23 -8.44 -9.84 -10.94
C SER A 23 -7.62 -11.00 -10.36
N ALA A 24 -7.74 -11.33 -9.05
CA ALA A 24 -6.93 -12.37 -8.42
C ALA A 24 -7.56 -12.96 -7.15
N SER A 25 -7.11 -14.18 -6.82
CA SER A 25 -7.41 -14.83 -5.54
C SER A 25 -6.07 -15.20 -4.88
N ARG A 26 -5.85 -14.68 -3.67
CA ARG A 26 -4.61 -14.94 -2.93
C ARG A 26 -4.89 -15.60 -1.60
N TRP A 27 -4.02 -16.51 -1.23
CA TRP A 27 -4.10 -17.30 0.01
C TRP A 27 -2.74 -17.33 0.75
N ARG A 28 -1.74 -16.66 0.17
CA ARG A 28 -0.39 -16.49 0.73
C ARG A 28 0.15 -15.10 0.42
N ALA A 29 0.96 -14.55 1.32
CA ALA A 29 1.92 -13.52 0.99
C ALA A 29 3.08 -14.15 0.20
N GLN A 30 3.54 -13.48 -0.83
CA GLN A 30 4.71 -13.85 -1.62
C GLN A 30 5.45 -12.55 -1.89
N ASN A 31 6.30 -12.19 -0.94
CA ASN A 31 7.01 -10.92 -0.91
C ASN A 31 8.51 -11.17 -1.07
N VAL A 32 9.21 -10.18 -1.60
CA VAL A 32 10.67 -10.18 -1.64
C VAL A 32 11.17 -9.34 -0.47
N ILE A 33 12.11 -9.90 0.27
CA ILE A 33 12.75 -9.25 1.42
C ILE A 33 14.23 -9.07 1.09
N VAL A 34 14.76 -7.90 1.42
CA VAL A 34 16.18 -7.59 1.29
C VAL A 34 16.75 -7.32 2.68
N ALA A 35 17.90 -7.97 2.97
CA ALA A 35 18.74 -7.62 4.10
C ALA A 35 19.98 -6.88 3.56
N ALA A 36 20.08 -5.59 3.84
CA ALA A 36 21.27 -4.81 3.58
C ALA A 36 22.23 -4.97 4.76
N ARG A 37 23.42 -5.53 4.51
CA ARG A 37 24.44 -5.78 5.52
C ARG A 37 25.48 -4.66 5.49
N GLY A 38 25.75 -4.09 6.64
CA GLY A 38 26.81 -3.12 6.86
C GLY A 38 27.96 -3.68 7.68
N PRO A 39 29.03 -2.85 7.91
CA PRO A 39 30.09 -3.18 8.82
C PRO A 39 29.54 -3.50 10.22
N ASP A 40 30.29 -4.27 10.99
CA ASP A 40 29.98 -4.61 12.40
C ASP A 40 28.69 -5.42 12.57
N GLY A 41 28.17 -6.03 11.49
CA GLY A 41 26.99 -6.88 11.51
C GLY A 41 25.64 -6.14 11.52
N ALA A 42 25.67 -4.80 11.39
CA ALA A 42 24.44 -4.02 11.24
C ALA A 42 23.63 -4.51 10.04
N THR A 43 22.31 -4.63 10.23
CA THR A 43 21.41 -5.12 9.19
C THR A 43 20.18 -4.26 9.08
N GLY A 44 19.96 -3.72 7.89
CA GLY A 44 18.72 -3.05 7.53
C GLY A 44 17.81 -3.99 6.73
N TRP A 45 16.51 -3.90 6.96
CA TRP A 45 15.53 -4.77 6.35
C TRP A 45 14.56 -4.00 5.48
N GLY A 46 14.25 -4.55 4.30
CA GLY A 46 13.29 -3.96 3.39
C GLY A 46 12.41 -5.00 2.74
N GLU A 47 11.25 -4.55 2.29
CA GLU A 47 10.22 -5.40 1.70
C GLU A 47 9.73 -4.82 0.37
N GLY A 48 9.48 -5.70 -0.59
CA GLY A 48 8.76 -5.41 -1.82
C GLY A 48 7.67 -6.43 -2.07
N CYS A 49 6.57 -5.97 -2.60
CA CYS A 49 5.42 -6.82 -2.91
C CYS A 49 5.20 -6.90 -4.42
N PRO A 50 5.95 -7.72 -5.17
CA PRO A 50 5.75 -7.88 -6.61
C PRO A 50 4.35 -8.46 -6.89
N ARG A 51 3.62 -7.78 -7.78
CA ARG A 51 2.25 -8.18 -8.16
C ARG A 51 2.09 -8.01 -9.66
N SER A 52 2.02 -9.12 -10.38
CA SER A 52 1.98 -9.14 -11.86
C SER A 52 0.82 -8.34 -12.44
N TYR A 53 -0.28 -8.21 -11.70
CA TYR A 53 -1.46 -7.45 -12.10
C TYR A 53 -1.41 -5.96 -11.72
N VAL A 54 -0.35 -5.50 -11.03
CA VAL A 54 -0.12 -4.08 -10.69
C VAL A 54 1.12 -3.55 -11.38
N SER A 55 2.29 -4.13 -11.10
CA SER A 55 3.59 -3.68 -11.63
C SER A 55 4.21 -4.60 -12.68
N GLY A 56 3.54 -5.72 -13.01
CA GLY A 56 4.08 -6.72 -13.93
C GLY A 56 5.14 -7.63 -13.29
N GLU A 57 5.57 -7.35 -12.06
CA GLU A 57 6.64 -8.09 -11.39
C GLU A 57 6.15 -9.40 -10.77
N THR A 58 7.07 -10.37 -10.72
CA THR A 58 6.96 -11.61 -9.95
C THR A 58 8.08 -11.67 -8.90
N VAL A 59 7.99 -12.60 -7.94
CA VAL A 59 9.08 -12.81 -6.97
C VAL A 59 10.40 -13.13 -7.68
N GLU A 60 10.34 -13.92 -8.75
CA GLU A 60 11.49 -14.31 -9.56
C GLU A 60 12.10 -13.09 -10.28
N SER A 61 11.29 -12.30 -11.01
CA SER A 61 11.79 -11.12 -11.71
C SER A 61 12.36 -10.08 -10.74
N ALA A 62 11.73 -9.89 -9.59
CA ALA A 62 12.20 -8.98 -8.55
C ALA A 62 13.55 -9.46 -7.95
N SER A 63 13.67 -10.77 -7.66
CA SER A 63 14.94 -11.35 -7.22
C SER A 63 16.05 -11.15 -8.24
N ASN A 64 15.80 -11.46 -9.51
CA ASN A 64 16.77 -11.27 -10.59
C ASN A 64 17.22 -9.81 -10.72
N PHE A 65 16.27 -8.87 -10.62
CA PHE A 65 16.59 -7.45 -10.61
C PHE A 65 17.52 -7.08 -9.45
N ILE A 66 17.18 -7.49 -8.22
CA ILE A 66 17.99 -7.17 -7.03
C ILE A 66 19.41 -7.74 -7.18
N HIS A 67 19.54 -8.97 -7.64
CA HIS A 67 20.85 -9.57 -7.89
C HIS A 67 21.65 -8.81 -8.94
N SER A 68 21.01 -8.33 -10.02
CA SER A 68 21.68 -7.56 -11.07
C SER A 68 22.13 -6.18 -10.61
N GLN A 69 21.47 -5.57 -9.62
CA GLN A 69 21.78 -4.24 -9.09
C GLN A 69 22.71 -4.27 -7.86
N ARG A 70 22.96 -5.43 -7.28
CA ARG A 70 23.71 -5.60 -6.04
C ARG A 70 25.04 -4.83 -6.03
N ASP A 71 25.88 -5.06 -7.02
CA ASP A 71 27.22 -4.49 -7.09
C ASP A 71 27.18 -2.98 -7.32
N ALA A 72 26.22 -2.48 -8.09
CA ALA A 72 26.01 -1.05 -8.27
C ALA A 72 25.58 -0.40 -6.95
N MET A 73 24.58 -0.97 -6.26
CA MET A 73 24.09 -0.45 -4.99
C MET A 73 25.17 -0.40 -3.92
N THR A 74 25.95 -1.47 -3.77
CA THR A 74 27.03 -1.53 -2.75
C THR A 74 28.19 -0.59 -3.05
N ARG A 75 28.46 -0.28 -4.32
CA ARG A 75 29.52 0.64 -4.74
C ARG A 75 29.09 2.10 -4.70
N ASP A 76 27.88 2.40 -5.18
CA ASP A 76 27.48 3.77 -5.53
C ASP A 76 26.64 4.44 -4.42
N VAL A 77 26.12 3.65 -3.46
CA VAL A 77 25.28 4.17 -2.37
C VAL A 77 25.97 4.01 -1.03
N SER A 78 26.20 5.14 -0.36
CA SER A 78 26.86 5.20 0.95
C SER A 78 26.08 6.01 2.00
N ASP A 79 25.11 6.80 1.55
CA ASP A 79 24.25 7.67 2.35
C ASP A 79 22.94 7.99 1.61
N ILE A 80 22.06 8.75 2.25
CA ILE A 80 20.76 9.14 1.67
C ILE A 80 20.93 10.06 0.45
N ALA A 81 21.97 10.87 0.39
CA ALA A 81 22.20 11.79 -0.74
C ALA A 81 22.57 10.99 -2.01
N SER A 82 23.50 10.04 -1.88
CA SER A 82 23.87 9.14 -2.98
C SER A 82 22.71 8.22 -3.41
N LEU A 83 21.88 7.76 -2.47
CA LEU A 83 20.65 7.01 -2.79
C LEU A 83 19.67 7.87 -3.60
N ARG A 84 19.45 9.13 -3.22
CA ARG A 84 18.60 10.07 -3.96
C ARG A 84 19.16 10.34 -5.37
N SER A 85 20.48 10.51 -5.53
CA SER A 85 21.13 10.68 -6.84
C SER A 85 20.89 9.45 -7.72
N TRP A 86 21.14 8.26 -7.18
CA TRP A 86 20.95 7.01 -7.87
C TRP A 86 19.50 6.85 -8.36
N ILE A 87 18.51 7.14 -7.50
CA ILE A 87 17.08 7.14 -7.89
C ILE A 87 16.82 8.10 -9.05
N GLY A 88 17.38 9.30 -9.00
CA GLY A 88 17.24 10.31 -10.05
C GLY A 88 17.77 9.86 -11.41
N GLU A 89 18.91 9.17 -11.40
CA GLU A 89 19.60 8.68 -12.60
C GLU A 89 18.96 7.42 -13.21
N HIS A 90 18.27 6.62 -12.39
CA HIS A 90 17.76 5.30 -12.78
C HIS A 90 16.23 5.20 -12.79
N ARG A 91 15.52 6.32 -12.98
CA ARG A 91 14.03 6.37 -12.92
C ARG A 91 13.36 5.30 -13.75
N ALA A 92 13.71 5.19 -15.05
CA ALA A 92 13.09 4.21 -15.93
C ALA A 92 13.34 2.76 -15.53
N LEU A 93 14.52 2.49 -14.94
CA LEU A 93 14.87 1.19 -14.40
C LEU A 93 14.00 0.83 -13.18
N ILE A 94 13.78 1.81 -12.31
CA ILE A 94 12.91 1.65 -11.13
C ILE A 94 11.44 1.51 -11.55
N ASP A 95 10.99 2.29 -12.52
CA ASP A 95 9.61 2.22 -13.05
C ASP A 95 9.27 0.85 -13.62
N ALA A 96 10.26 0.16 -14.17
CA ALA A 96 10.11 -1.22 -14.65
C ALA A 96 10.18 -2.28 -13.53
N ASN A 97 10.69 -1.94 -12.35
CA ASN A 97 10.94 -2.86 -11.24
C ASN A 97 10.64 -2.23 -9.85
N PRO A 98 9.47 -1.60 -9.67
CA PRO A 98 9.22 -0.79 -8.48
C PRO A 98 9.22 -1.59 -7.19
N ALA A 99 8.63 -2.78 -7.15
CA ALA A 99 8.58 -3.59 -5.93
C ALA A 99 9.96 -4.13 -5.56
N ALA A 100 10.76 -4.53 -6.53
CA ALA A 100 12.12 -4.97 -6.29
C ALA A 100 13.00 -3.83 -5.75
N PHE A 101 12.90 -2.63 -6.35
CA PHE A 101 13.65 -1.48 -5.87
C PHE A 101 13.15 -0.99 -4.50
N CYS A 102 11.86 -1.06 -4.23
CA CYS A 102 11.31 -0.76 -2.90
C CYS A 102 11.97 -1.61 -1.80
N ALA A 103 12.18 -2.91 -2.04
CA ALA A 103 12.87 -3.76 -1.08
C ALA A 103 14.33 -3.33 -0.84
N ILE A 104 15.03 -2.92 -1.90
CA ILE A 104 16.41 -2.39 -1.78
C ILE A 104 16.41 -1.08 -1.00
N GLU A 105 15.59 -0.12 -1.43
CA GLU A 105 15.56 1.23 -0.86
C GLU A 105 15.23 1.22 0.62
N THR A 106 14.16 0.51 1.01
CA THR A 106 13.76 0.44 2.41
C THR A 106 14.80 -0.27 3.28
N ALA A 107 15.47 -1.31 2.76
CA ALA A 107 16.57 -1.96 3.48
C ALA A 107 17.78 -1.03 3.68
N ILE A 108 18.14 -0.25 2.67
CA ILE A 108 19.24 0.70 2.75
C ILE A 108 18.91 1.83 3.72
N VAL A 109 17.71 2.39 3.68
CA VAL A 109 17.28 3.45 4.62
C VAL A 109 17.32 2.94 6.07
N ASP A 110 16.83 1.73 6.31
CA ASP A 110 16.85 1.10 7.64
C ASP A 110 18.30 0.88 8.13
N LEU A 111 19.17 0.39 7.24
CA LEU A 111 20.58 0.18 7.57
C LEU A 111 21.30 1.49 7.90
N ILE A 112 21.12 2.53 7.09
CA ILE A 112 21.75 3.84 7.34
C ILE A 112 21.26 4.41 8.66
N GLY A 113 19.97 4.32 8.95
CA GLY A 113 19.38 4.78 10.21
C GLY A 113 19.99 4.09 11.42
N LYS A 114 20.12 2.77 11.38
CA LYS A 114 20.79 1.99 12.45
C LYS A 114 22.26 2.34 12.61
N ALA A 115 22.99 2.53 11.51
CA ALA A 115 24.41 2.88 11.55
C ALA A 115 24.66 4.30 12.05
N GLU A 116 23.72 5.24 11.83
CA GLU A 116 23.85 6.64 12.25
C GLU A 116 23.12 6.94 13.58
N GLY A 117 22.41 5.98 14.17
CA GLY A 117 21.61 6.21 15.37
C GLY A 117 20.43 7.17 15.12
N ARG A 118 19.82 7.13 13.94
CA ARG A 118 18.76 8.04 13.49
C ARG A 118 17.54 7.25 13.03
N THR A 119 16.36 7.83 13.19
CA THR A 119 15.14 7.27 12.60
C THR A 119 15.14 7.40 11.07
N ALA A 120 14.38 6.55 10.39
CA ALA A 120 14.19 6.66 8.94
C ALA A 120 13.65 8.04 8.56
N GLU A 121 12.73 8.59 9.33
CA GLU A 121 12.14 9.91 9.10
C GLU A 121 13.19 11.04 9.16
N GLN A 122 14.08 11.00 10.15
CA GLN A 122 15.18 11.98 10.27
C GLN A 122 16.15 11.93 9.09
N LEU A 123 16.35 10.73 8.51
CA LEU A 123 17.16 10.56 7.29
C LEU A 123 16.43 11.08 6.04
N LEU A 124 15.13 10.94 6.00
CA LEU A 124 14.30 11.25 4.83
C LEU A 124 13.80 12.72 4.82
N ASP A 125 14.16 13.52 5.82
CA ASP A 125 13.62 14.86 6.04
C ASP A 125 12.08 14.85 6.11
N ALA A 126 11.54 13.89 6.88
CA ALA A 126 10.13 13.69 7.10
C ALA A 126 9.78 13.80 8.59
N GLU A 127 8.52 14.08 8.88
CA GLU A 127 8.01 14.05 10.25
C GLU A 127 7.84 12.60 10.73
N GLU A 128 8.19 12.34 11.97
CA GLU A 128 7.97 11.04 12.60
C GLU A 128 6.46 10.77 12.74
N PRO A 129 6.01 9.52 12.50
CA PRO A 129 4.62 9.16 12.72
C PRO A 129 4.22 9.43 14.16
N ALA A 130 3.18 10.24 14.37
CA ALA A 130 2.68 10.64 15.68
C ALA A 130 1.15 10.55 15.76
N GLY A 131 0.61 10.35 16.97
CA GLY A 131 -0.83 10.27 17.20
C GLY A 131 -1.47 9.03 16.55
N GLU A 132 -2.72 9.17 16.14
CA GLU A 132 -3.52 8.07 15.61
C GLU A 132 -3.64 8.10 14.09
N PHE A 133 -3.60 6.91 13.49
CA PHE A 133 -3.89 6.66 12.09
C PHE A 133 -5.14 5.78 11.95
N GLN A 134 -6.03 6.16 11.04
CA GLN A 134 -7.31 5.47 10.83
C GLN A 134 -7.27 4.66 9.53
N TYR A 135 -7.36 3.35 9.65
CA TYR A 135 -7.41 2.42 8.52
C TYR A 135 -8.84 2.08 8.11
N SER A 136 -9.02 1.82 6.84
CA SER A 136 -10.30 1.41 6.23
C SER A 136 -10.51 -0.10 6.33
N ALA A 137 -11.76 -0.51 6.51
CA ALA A 137 -12.15 -1.90 6.36
C ALA A 137 -12.27 -2.27 4.88
N VAL A 138 -11.59 -3.31 4.44
CA VAL A 138 -11.64 -3.82 3.07
C VAL A 138 -12.56 -5.04 2.99
N LEU A 139 -13.61 -4.95 2.17
CA LEU A 139 -14.60 -6.02 1.95
C LEU A 139 -14.46 -6.58 0.53
N GLY A 140 -13.91 -7.79 0.43
CA GLY A 140 -13.76 -8.52 -0.82
C GLY A 140 -15.07 -9.10 -1.36
N ASP A 141 -15.06 -9.69 -2.58
CA ASP A 141 -16.20 -10.39 -3.15
C ASP A 141 -16.32 -11.83 -2.61
N SER A 142 -16.66 -11.94 -1.33
CA SER A 142 -16.78 -13.19 -0.60
C SER A 142 -18.20 -13.81 -0.72
N PRO A 143 -18.36 -15.13 -0.43
CA PRO A 143 -19.67 -15.72 -0.24
C PRO A 143 -20.48 -15.02 0.86
N TRP A 144 -21.83 -14.98 0.72
CA TRP A 144 -22.71 -14.21 1.60
C TRP A 144 -22.52 -14.42 3.11
N PRO A 145 -22.37 -15.65 3.61
CA PRO A 145 -22.15 -15.84 5.05
C PRO A 145 -20.84 -15.21 5.55
N VAL A 146 -19.79 -15.28 4.72
CA VAL A 146 -18.47 -14.69 5.02
C VAL A 146 -18.56 -13.17 4.96
N TYR A 147 -19.13 -12.61 3.88
CA TYR A 147 -19.30 -11.17 3.70
C TYR A 147 -20.10 -10.54 4.86
N ARG A 148 -21.25 -11.15 5.22
CA ARG A 148 -22.08 -10.68 6.34
C ARG A 148 -21.33 -10.72 7.67
N ARG A 149 -20.55 -11.79 7.93
CA ARG A 149 -19.73 -11.91 9.13
C ARG A 149 -18.65 -10.84 9.17
N GLN A 150 -17.98 -10.56 8.05
CA GLN A 150 -16.97 -9.50 7.95
C GLN A 150 -17.57 -8.12 8.19
N CYS A 151 -18.70 -7.78 7.56
CA CYS A 151 -19.41 -6.53 7.79
C CYS A 151 -19.73 -6.34 9.29
N ARG A 152 -20.36 -7.36 9.92
CA ARG A 152 -20.69 -7.31 11.37
C ARG A 152 -19.45 -7.14 12.23
N ARG A 153 -18.37 -7.87 11.92
CA ARG A 153 -17.12 -7.79 12.68
C ARG A 153 -16.54 -6.38 12.61
N TYR A 154 -16.37 -5.81 11.41
CA TYR A 154 -15.80 -4.47 11.25
C TYR A 154 -16.68 -3.39 11.88
N GLN A 155 -17.99 -3.48 11.72
CA GLN A 155 -18.91 -2.52 12.36
C GLN A 155 -18.89 -2.64 13.90
N ALA A 156 -18.87 -3.86 14.44
CA ALA A 156 -18.76 -4.09 15.87
C ALA A 156 -17.41 -3.60 16.44
N GLN A 157 -16.36 -3.59 15.63
CA GLN A 157 -15.06 -3.00 15.96
C GLN A 157 -15.03 -1.48 15.82
N GLY A 158 -16.08 -0.82 15.28
CA GLY A 158 -16.18 0.62 15.17
C GLY A 158 -15.68 1.22 13.85
N PHE A 159 -15.39 0.41 12.83
CA PHE A 159 -15.00 0.96 11.52
C PHE A 159 -16.10 1.82 10.90
N ARG A 160 -15.69 2.95 10.31
CA ARG A 160 -16.58 3.92 9.64
C ARG A 160 -16.22 4.17 8.18
N ASP A 161 -15.04 3.74 7.73
CA ASP A 161 -14.60 3.81 6.34
C ASP A 161 -14.47 2.41 5.74
N PHE A 162 -15.14 2.19 4.62
CA PHE A 162 -15.20 0.88 3.98
C PHE A 162 -14.81 0.98 2.51
N LYS A 163 -13.88 0.14 2.08
CA LYS A 163 -13.60 -0.14 0.68
C LYS A 163 -14.31 -1.45 0.30
N VAL A 164 -15.21 -1.40 -0.67
CA VAL A 164 -16.00 -2.55 -1.11
C VAL A 164 -15.63 -2.93 -2.53
N LYS A 165 -15.10 -4.14 -2.71
CA LYS A 165 -14.86 -4.69 -4.04
C LYS A 165 -16.18 -5.12 -4.69
N VAL A 166 -16.42 -4.63 -5.90
CA VAL A 166 -17.63 -4.96 -6.66
C VAL A 166 -17.38 -6.10 -7.63
N SER A 167 -18.47 -6.74 -8.06
CA SER A 167 -18.47 -7.89 -8.97
C SER A 167 -18.93 -7.55 -10.39
N GLY A 168 -19.40 -6.31 -10.62
CA GLY A 168 -20.04 -5.89 -11.86
C GLY A 168 -21.46 -6.43 -12.04
N ARG A 169 -22.02 -7.16 -11.08
CA ARG A 169 -23.38 -7.69 -11.11
C ARG A 169 -24.29 -6.81 -10.25
N PRO A 170 -25.15 -5.95 -10.82
CA PRO A 170 -25.89 -4.94 -10.08
C PRO A 170 -26.72 -5.48 -8.91
N ARG A 171 -27.38 -6.64 -9.10
CA ARG A 171 -28.18 -7.28 -8.02
C ARG A 171 -27.31 -7.77 -6.87
N ARG A 172 -26.11 -8.32 -7.18
CA ARG A 172 -25.17 -8.81 -6.19
C ARG A 172 -24.58 -7.65 -5.40
N ASP A 173 -24.11 -6.63 -6.10
CA ASP A 173 -23.42 -5.51 -5.46
C ASP A 173 -24.41 -4.63 -4.66
N ARG A 174 -25.64 -4.43 -5.14
CA ARG A 174 -26.72 -3.85 -4.32
C ARG A 174 -26.97 -4.66 -3.04
N HIS A 175 -26.94 -5.98 -3.12
CA HIS A 175 -27.11 -6.81 -1.93
C HIS A 175 -25.97 -6.68 -0.94
N LYS A 176 -24.69 -6.49 -1.41
CA LYS A 176 -23.55 -6.15 -0.54
C LYS A 176 -23.81 -4.86 0.23
N MET A 177 -24.31 -3.81 -0.45
CA MET A 177 -24.65 -2.54 0.21
C MET A 177 -25.72 -2.72 1.27
N ARG A 178 -26.80 -3.45 0.97
CA ARG A 178 -27.86 -3.75 1.96
C ARG A 178 -27.35 -4.54 3.17
N ILE A 179 -26.42 -5.47 2.97
CA ILE A 179 -25.79 -6.20 4.08
C ILE A 179 -24.95 -5.23 4.92
N LEU A 180 -24.18 -4.35 4.29
CA LEU A 180 -23.36 -3.36 4.98
C LEU A 180 -24.25 -2.41 5.79
N ASP A 181 -25.33 -1.91 5.21
CA ASP A 181 -26.27 -1.00 5.88
C ASP A 181 -27.05 -1.68 7.03
N GLY A 182 -27.35 -2.98 6.90
CA GLY A 182 -28.14 -3.74 7.86
C GLY A 182 -27.35 -4.59 8.85
N ALA A 183 -26.02 -4.57 8.82
CA ALA A 183 -25.20 -5.55 9.54
C ALA A 183 -25.11 -5.33 11.06
N GLY A 184 -25.72 -4.30 11.61
CA GLY A 184 -25.87 -4.20 13.06
C GLY A 184 -25.46 -2.88 13.71
N ALA A 185 -25.16 -1.84 12.95
CA ALA A 185 -25.02 -0.52 13.54
C ALA A 185 -26.41 0.12 13.70
N ALA A 186 -26.79 0.46 14.91
CA ALA A 186 -27.96 1.30 15.19
C ALA A 186 -27.87 2.67 14.51
N ASP A 187 -26.68 3.05 14.04
CA ASP A 187 -26.40 4.29 13.34
C ASP A 187 -25.43 4.07 12.18
N THR A 188 -25.97 3.99 10.95
CA THR A 188 -25.19 3.97 9.70
C THR A 188 -24.81 5.37 9.21
N ARG A 189 -25.24 6.43 9.93
CA ARG A 189 -24.84 7.81 9.62
C ARG A 189 -23.32 7.96 9.79
N GLY A 190 -22.69 8.59 8.80
CA GLY A 190 -21.24 8.79 8.79
C GLY A 190 -20.41 7.57 8.34
N VAL A 191 -21.05 6.48 7.90
CA VAL A 191 -20.34 5.39 7.22
C VAL A 191 -20.00 5.80 5.80
N ARG A 192 -18.72 5.95 5.52
CA ARG A 192 -18.19 6.29 4.20
C ARG A 192 -17.88 5.02 3.42
N VAL A 193 -18.30 4.96 2.15
CA VAL A 193 -18.05 3.81 1.29
C VAL A 193 -17.32 4.25 0.03
N ARG A 194 -16.22 3.58 -0.24
CA ARG A 194 -15.49 3.59 -1.52
C ARG A 194 -15.74 2.27 -2.24
N ILE A 195 -15.82 2.33 -3.56
CA ILE A 195 -15.93 1.16 -4.42
C ILE A 195 -14.58 0.92 -5.09
N ASP A 196 -14.13 -0.33 -5.09
CA ASP A 196 -12.98 -0.75 -5.88
C ASP A 196 -13.48 -1.64 -7.03
N ALA A 197 -13.35 -1.14 -8.26
CA ALA A 197 -13.82 -1.79 -9.47
C ALA A 197 -12.73 -2.64 -10.14
N ASN A 198 -11.46 -2.38 -9.88
CA ASN A 198 -10.35 -3.08 -10.52
C ASN A 198 -10.50 -3.16 -12.06
N ASN A 199 -10.71 -2.00 -12.71
CA ASN A 199 -10.85 -1.86 -14.16
C ASN A 199 -12.00 -2.68 -14.77
N LEU A 200 -13.12 -2.78 -14.08
CA LEU A 200 -14.18 -3.74 -14.39
C LEU A 200 -15.01 -3.35 -15.63
N TRP A 201 -15.33 -2.05 -15.82
CA TRP A 201 -16.24 -1.62 -16.87
C TRP A 201 -15.51 -1.14 -18.11
N ILE A 202 -16.18 -1.30 -19.26
CA ILE A 202 -15.65 -0.86 -20.56
C ILE A 202 -16.15 0.52 -20.98
N SER A 203 -17.20 1.04 -20.31
CA SER A 203 -17.74 2.37 -20.60
C SER A 203 -18.17 3.13 -19.36
N ALA A 204 -18.04 4.45 -19.41
CA ALA A 204 -18.47 5.33 -18.33
C ALA A 204 -19.99 5.24 -18.07
N ALA A 205 -20.80 5.06 -19.11
CA ALA A 205 -22.25 4.94 -18.96
C ALA A 205 -22.65 3.66 -18.22
N GLU A 206 -21.98 2.54 -18.50
CA GLU A 206 -22.20 1.28 -17.79
C GLU A 206 -21.83 1.41 -16.32
N CYS A 207 -20.65 1.98 -16.02
CA CYS A 207 -20.22 2.23 -14.66
C CYS A 207 -21.21 3.13 -13.90
N ALA A 208 -21.57 4.29 -14.46
CA ALA A 208 -22.50 5.22 -13.83
C ALA A 208 -23.88 4.59 -13.57
N SER A 209 -24.41 3.83 -14.52
CA SER A 209 -25.64 3.07 -14.35
C SER A 209 -25.55 2.04 -13.21
N HIS A 210 -24.40 1.36 -13.12
CA HIS A 210 -24.16 0.40 -12.05
C HIS A 210 -24.12 1.08 -10.68
N LEU A 211 -23.37 2.21 -10.56
CA LEU A 211 -23.26 2.97 -9.31
C LEU A 211 -24.64 3.49 -8.85
N ALA A 212 -25.44 4.06 -9.77
CA ALA A 212 -26.80 4.48 -9.48
C ALA A 212 -27.67 3.31 -8.97
N ALA A 213 -27.46 2.11 -9.50
CA ALA A 213 -28.18 0.91 -9.07
C ALA A 213 -27.78 0.41 -7.68
N LEU A 214 -26.70 0.86 -7.06
CA LEU A 214 -26.32 0.47 -5.70
C LEU A 214 -27.26 1.01 -4.62
N GLY A 215 -27.93 2.13 -4.88
CA GLY A 215 -28.95 2.73 -4.01
C GLY A 215 -28.38 3.39 -2.74
N ARG A 216 -27.15 3.91 -2.83
CA ARG A 216 -26.49 4.70 -1.78
C ARG A 216 -25.46 5.64 -2.37
N ASP A 217 -25.08 6.67 -1.63
CA ASP A 217 -23.99 7.57 -1.99
C ASP A 217 -22.64 6.84 -1.90
N ILE A 218 -21.83 7.00 -2.93
CA ILE A 218 -20.48 6.46 -3.02
C ILE A 218 -19.49 7.62 -2.97
N TYR A 219 -18.60 7.60 -1.98
CA TYR A 219 -17.62 8.65 -1.75
C TYR A 219 -16.59 8.73 -2.88
N ALA A 220 -16.12 7.59 -3.36
CA ALA A 220 -15.21 7.49 -4.48
C ALA A 220 -15.25 6.11 -5.13
N VAL A 221 -14.87 6.06 -6.41
CA VAL A 221 -14.72 4.83 -7.20
C VAL A 221 -13.27 4.69 -7.62
N GLU A 222 -12.66 3.55 -7.30
CA GLU A 222 -11.27 3.23 -7.67
C GLU A 222 -11.26 2.44 -8.97
N GLU A 223 -10.45 2.91 -9.92
CA GLU A 223 -10.19 2.27 -11.23
C GLU A 223 -11.47 1.75 -11.90
N PRO A 224 -12.43 2.63 -12.23
CA PRO A 224 -13.71 2.17 -12.79
C PRO A 224 -13.61 1.55 -14.17
N LEU A 225 -12.73 2.07 -15.03
CA LEU A 225 -12.53 1.62 -16.42
C LEU A 225 -11.12 1.06 -16.59
N GLN A 226 -10.71 0.82 -17.84
CA GLN A 226 -9.34 0.46 -18.16
C GLN A 226 -8.38 1.52 -17.60
N ALA A 227 -7.23 1.08 -17.08
CA ALA A 227 -6.21 1.98 -16.57
C ALA A 227 -5.82 3.04 -17.61
N ASP A 228 -5.53 4.24 -17.13
CA ASP A 228 -5.16 5.42 -17.91
C ASP A 228 -6.30 6.01 -18.80
N ASP A 229 -7.55 5.51 -18.75
CA ASP A 229 -8.70 6.16 -19.42
C ASP A 229 -9.20 7.37 -18.61
N LEU A 230 -8.35 8.39 -18.47
CA LEU A 230 -8.66 9.59 -17.68
C LEU A 230 -9.93 10.31 -18.16
N ASP A 231 -10.18 10.35 -19.46
CA ASP A 231 -11.40 10.94 -20.02
C ASP A 231 -12.64 10.13 -19.69
N GLY A 232 -12.53 8.81 -19.72
CA GLY A 232 -13.59 7.92 -19.25
C GLY A 232 -13.84 8.12 -17.76
N PHE A 233 -12.79 8.25 -16.97
CA PHE A 233 -12.90 8.50 -15.51
C PHE A 233 -13.59 9.84 -15.22
N ARG A 234 -13.27 10.92 -15.95
CA ARG A 234 -13.97 12.20 -15.83
C ARG A 234 -15.47 12.04 -16.10
N ARG A 235 -15.84 11.31 -17.16
CA ARG A 235 -17.25 11.02 -17.49
C ARG A 235 -17.94 10.21 -16.41
N VAL A 236 -17.27 9.23 -15.79
CA VAL A 236 -17.82 8.48 -14.65
C VAL A 236 -18.07 9.42 -13.47
N ALA A 237 -17.08 10.24 -13.11
CA ALA A 237 -17.18 11.17 -12.00
C ALA A 237 -18.36 12.14 -12.17
N ASP A 238 -18.51 12.74 -13.38
CA ASP A 238 -19.59 13.67 -13.70
C ASP A 238 -20.97 13.00 -13.65
N ALA A 239 -21.09 11.82 -14.25
CA ALA A 239 -22.37 11.11 -14.32
C ALA A 239 -22.83 10.52 -12.99
N ALA A 240 -21.89 10.13 -12.13
CA ALA A 240 -22.17 9.51 -10.84
C ALA A 240 -22.10 10.49 -9.65
N GLY A 241 -21.60 11.70 -9.86
CA GLY A 241 -21.37 12.69 -8.80
C GLY A 241 -20.37 12.19 -7.73
N THR A 242 -19.33 11.48 -8.15
CA THR A 242 -18.37 10.84 -7.25
C THR A 242 -16.92 11.16 -7.63
N ARG A 243 -15.99 10.91 -6.73
CA ARG A 243 -14.54 11.07 -6.97
C ARG A 243 -13.96 9.79 -7.56
N ILE A 244 -12.81 9.92 -8.22
CA ILE A 244 -12.06 8.80 -8.77
C ILE A 244 -10.78 8.58 -7.98
N VAL A 245 -10.52 7.34 -7.61
CA VAL A 245 -9.25 6.91 -7.01
C VAL A 245 -8.40 6.29 -8.12
N LEU A 246 -7.20 6.82 -8.29
CA LEU A 246 -6.19 6.31 -9.22
C LEU A 246 -5.25 5.37 -8.49
N ASP A 247 -5.23 4.11 -8.87
CA ASP A 247 -4.36 3.06 -8.36
C ASP A 247 -3.45 2.51 -9.46
N GLU A 248 -3.95 1.67 -10.33
CA GLU A 248 -3.20 1.16 -11.48
C GLU A 248 -2.86 2.27 -12.48
N SER A 249 -3.63 3.35 -12.52
CA SER A 249 -3.40 4.55 -13.35
C SER A 249 -2.46 5.57 -12.72
N LEU A 250 -1.86 5.28 -11.55
CA LEU A 250 -0.88 6.16 -10.90
C LEU A 250 0.34 5.34 -10.45
N LEU A 251 1.34 5.26 -11.30
CA LEU A 251 2.59 4.55 -11.07
C LEU A 251 3.80 5.48 -10.96
N ARG A 252 3.69 6.73 -11.44
CA ARG A 252 4.76 7.71 -11.51
C ARG A 252 4.27 9.10 -11.16
N ILE A 253 5.17 9.94 -10.66
CA ILE A 253 4.87 11.32 -10.23
C ILE A 253 4.35 12.19 -11.38
N GLU A 254 4.86 11.97 -12.60
CA GLU A 254 4.51 12.76 -13.79
C GLU A 254 3.03 12.62 -14.15
N GLN A 255 2.40 11.48 -13.85
CA GLN A 255 0.97 11.25 -14.11
C GLN A 255 0.03 12.15 -13.27
N LEU A 256 0.54 12.78 -12.20
CA LEU A 256 -0.24 13.76 -11.45
C LEU A 256 -0.44 15.07 -12.24
N ASP A 257 0.45 15.40 -13.17
CA ASP A 257 0.34 16.60 -13.99
C ASP A 257 -0.83 16.50 -14.98
N ASP A 258 -1.21 15.29 -15.40
CA ASP A 258 -2.33 15.04 -16.33
C ASP A 258 -3.71 15.26 -15.68
N ILE A 259 -3.76 15.39 -14.35
CA ILE A 259 -5.00 15.49 -13.57
C ILE A 259 -5.08 16.77 -12.71
N GLY A 260 -4.08 17.65 -12.79
CA GLY A 260 -3.97 18.84 -11.94
C GLY A 260 -5.04 19.90 -12.17
N ASP A 261 -5.72 19.90 -13.31
CA ASP A 261 -6.71 20.93 -13.69
C ASP A 261 -8.02 20.85 -12.86
N ASP A 262 -8.35 19.69 -12.31
CA ASP A 262 -9.54 19.48 -11.46
C ASP A 262 -9.21 18.56 -10.27
N PRO A 263 -8.39 19.05 -9.31
CA PRO A 263 -7.87 18.23 -8.22
C PRO A 263 -8.95 17.65 -7.31
N GLN A 264 -10.11 18.29 -7.22
CA GLN A 264 -11.20 17.83 -6.35
C GLN A 264 -11.86 16.53 -6.83
N ARG A 265 -11.70 16.21 -8.11
CA ARG A 265 -12.20 14.99 -8.72
C ARG A 265 -11.38 13.76 -8.34
N TRP A 266 -10.09 13.94 -8.07
CA TRP A 266 -9.12 12.88 -8.00
C TRP A 266 -8.66 12.56 -6.58
N ILE A 267 -8.30 11.31 -6.39
CA ILE A 267 -7.63 10.82 -5.20
C ILE A 267 -6.47 9.93 -5.66
N ALA A 268 -5.26 10.27 -5.26
CA ALA A 268 -4.05 9.50 -5.55
C ALA A 268 -3.91 8.34 -4.55
N ASN A 269 -3.91 7.10 -5.01
CA ASN A 269 -3.62 5.93 -4.16
C ASN A 269 -2.12 5.61 -4.21
N ILE A 270 -1.40 5.96 -3.15
CA ILE A 270 0.04 5.76 -3.01
C ILE A 270 0.28 4.46 -2.23
N ARG A 271 0.97 3.50 -2.86
CA ARG A 271 1.44 2.27 -2.22
C ARG A 271 2.96 2.23 -2.29
N VAL A 272 3.64 2.15 -1.16
CA VAL A 272 5.11 2.27 -1.08
C VAL A 272 5.81 1.31 -2.05
N SER A 273 5.38 0.05 -2.08
CA SER A 273 5.94 -0.95 -2.98
C SER A 273 5.68 -0.65 -4.46
N LYS A 274 4.51 -0.12 -4.80
CA LYS A 274 4.14 0.25 -6.18
C LYS A 274 4.91 1.48 -6.68
N MET A 275 5.22 2.42 -5.80
CA MET A 275 5.97 3.64 -6.14
C MET A 275 7.48 3.42 -6.24
N GLY A 276 7.98 2.25 -5.83
CA GLY A 276 9.42 1.99 -5.79
C GLY A 276 10.12 2.58 -4.56
N GLY A 277 9.47 2.55 -3.38
CA GLY A 277 10.05 2.93 -2.12
C GLY A 277 9.46 4.20 -1.50
N VAL A 278 9.97 4.56 -0.31
CA VAL A 278 9.46 5.67 0.51
C VAL A 278 9.84 7.02 -0.08
N LEU A 279 11.06 7.18 -0.58
CA LEU A 279 11.53 8.45 -1.17
C LEU A 279 10.65 8.90 -2.33
N ARG A 280 10.32 7.98 -3.23
CA ARG A 280 9.44 8.26 -4.37
C ARG A 280 8.00 8.46 -3.91
N SER A 281 7.52 7.71 -2.92
CA SER A 281 6.19 7.89 -2.33
C SER A 281 6.04 9.27 -1.70
N LEU A 282 7.04 9.75 -0.96
CA LEU A 282 7.07 11.10 -0.40
C LEU A 282 7.07 12.18 -1.48
N ALA A 283 7.78 11.97 -2.60
CA ALA A 283 7.78 12.91 -3.72
C ALA A 283 6.37 13.01 -4.37
N VAL A 284 5.71 11.87 -4.60
CA VAL A 284 4.33 11.81 -5.12
C VAL A 284 3.37 12.48 -4.14
N THR A 285 3.52 12.24 -2.83
CA THR A 285 2.69 12.85 -1.78
C THR A 285 2.81 14.38 -1.77
N ARG A 286 4.03 14.90 -1.83
CA ARG A 286 4.29 16.36 -1.91
C ARG A 286 3.68 16.96 -3.17
N ARG A 287 3.89 16.32 -4.32
CA ARG A 287 3.33 16.80 -5.60
C ARG A 287 1.78 16.80 -5.58
N ALA A 288 1.16 15.76 -5.03
CA ALA A 288 -0.29 15.71 -4.85
C ALA A 288 -0.80 16.86 -3.95
N ALA A 289 -0.09 17.15 -2.86
CA ALA A 289 -0.41 18.27 -1.97
C ALA A 289 -0.29 19.63 -2.69
N ASP A 290 0.78 19.85 -3.47
CA ASP A 290 1.00 21.07 -4.26
C ASP A 290 -0.14 21.29 -5.27
N LEU A 291 -0.69 20.24 -5.83
CA LEU A 291 -1.81 20.26 -6.78
C LEU A 291 -3.19 20.29 -6.09
N GLY A 292 -3.26 20.14 -4.78
CA GLY A 292 -4.52 20.05 -4.03
C GLY A 292 -5.28 18.73 -4.22
N ILE A 293 -4.59 17.67 -4.68
CA ILE A 293 -5.14 16.33 -4.88
C ILE A 293 -5.13 15.57 -3.55
N ALA A 294 -6.26 14.97 -3.20
CA ALA A 294 -6.36 14.13 -2.01
C ALA A 294 -5.59 12.80 -2.18
N VAL A 295 -5.14 12.24 -1.06
CA VAL A 295 -4.30 11.06 -1.04
C VAL A 295 -4.96 9.93 -0.24
N ILE A 296 -4.84 8.72 -0.75
CA ILE A 296 -4.97 7.46 0.00
C ILE A 296 -3.57 6.88 0.10
N VAL A 297 -3.17 6.44 1.28
CA VAL A 297 -2.01 5.55 1.41
C VAL A 297 -2.53 4.13 1.48
N GLY A 298 -2.34 3.41 0.38
CA GLY A 298 -2.76 2.04 0.20
C GLY A 298 -1.65 1.04 0.50
N CYS A 299 -1.99 -0.24 0.33
CA CYS A 299 -1.04 -1.34 0.49
C CYS A 299 -1.20 -2.39 -0.59
N GLN A 300 -0.19 -3.23 -0.76
CA GLN A 300 -0.33 -4.49 -1.48
C GLN A 300 -0.84 -5.57 -0.53
N VAL A 301 -1.74 -6.43 -1.01
CA VAL A 301 -2.28 -7.50 -0.17
C VAL A 301 -1.17 -8.45 0.28
N GLY A 302 -1.01 -8.58 1.61
CA GLY A 302 -0.01 -9.45 2.21
C GLY A 302 1.31 -8.77 2.56
N GLU A 303 1.36 -7.44 2.60
CA GLU A 303 2.48 -6.69 3.19
C GLU A 303 2.69 -7.10 4.65
N THR A 304 3.96 -7.15 5.08
CA THR A 304 4.34 -7.34 6.47
C THR A 304 4.42 -6.00 7.21
N SER A 305 4.77 -6.06 8.49
CA SER A 305 5.00 -4.85 9.27
C SER A 305 6.16 -3.99 8.75
N ILE A 306 7.06 -4.50 7.92
CA ILE A 306 8.14 -3.70 7.30
C ILE A 306 7.54 -2.62 6.41
N LEU A 307 6.75 -3.02 5.39
CA LEU A 307 6.10 -2.04 4.50
C LEU A 307 4.99 -1.25 5.20
N ALA A 308 4.26 -1.87 6.13
CA ALA A 308 3.26 -1.16 6.91
C ALA A 308 3.89 -0.01 7.73
N ARG A 309 5.09 -0.21 8.33
CA ARG A 309 5.83 0.83 9.04
C ARG A 309 6.34 1.92 8.09
N ALA A 310 6.90 1.53 6.97
CA ALA A 310 7.32 2.47 5.92
C ALA A 310 6.13 3.30 5.39
N GLY A 311 4.95 2.68 5.27
CA GLY A 311 3.71 3.36 4.91
C GLY A 311 3.27 4.44 5.90
N LEU A 312 3.56 4.29 7.20
CA LEU A 312 3.23 5.31 8.20
C LEU A 312 4.03 6.61 8.00
N THR A 313 5.29 6.53 7.55
CA THR A 313 6.09 7.71 7.16
C THR A 313 5.38 8.50 6.05
N VAL A 314 4.87 7.78 5.05
CA VAL A 314 4.11 8.40 3.93
C VAL A 314 2.77 8.95 4.41
N MET A 315 2.06 8.23 5.30
CA MET A 315 0.79 8.68 5.88
C MET A 315 0.97 9.96 6.71
N GLN A 316 2.06 10.05 7.48
CA GLN A 316 2.38 11.26 8.25
C GLN A 316 2.60 12.45 7.32
N ALA A 317 3.39 12.28 6.27
CA ALA A 317 3.62 13.33 5.28
C ALA A 317 2.33 13.72 4.50
N ALA A 318 1.42 12.78 4.32
CA ALA A 318 0.15 12.98 3.62
C ALA A 318 -0.95 13.58 4.50
N ARG A 319 -0.78 13.73 5.82
CA ARG A 319 -1.87 14.11 6.76
C ARG A 319 -2.80 15.21 6.28
N PRO A 320 -2.32 16.33 5.72
CA PRO A 320 -3.21 17.42 5.29
C PRO A 320 -4.16 17.03 4.14
N SER A 321 -3.76 16.08 3.30
CA SER A 321 -4.49 15.60 2.12
C SER A 321 -4.99 14.15 2.26
N LEU A 322 -4.66 13.48 3.37
CA LEU A 322 -4.99 12.07 3.60
C LEU A 322 -6.50 11.89 3.83
N VAL A 323 -7.15 11.17 2.94
CA VAL A 323 -8.60 10.88 3.05
C VAL A 323 -8.90 9.46 3.51
N ALA A 324 -7.97 8.53 3.34
CA ALA A 324 -8.10 7.16 3.82
C ALA A 324 -6.71 6.48 3.89
N ALA A 325 -6.63 5.41 4.67
CA ALA A 325 -5.48 4.51 4.68
C ALA A 325 -5.93 3.06 4.58
N GLU A 326 -5.14 2.24 3.92
CA GLU A 326 -5.36 0.81 3.79
C GLU A 326 -4.07 0.08 4.15
N GLY A 327 -4.17 -1.08 4.79
CA GLY A 327 -2.99 -1.84 5.21
C GLY A 327 -2.98 -2.14 6.69
N ALA A 328 -1.78 -2.31 7.24
CA ALA A 328 -1.53 -2.68 8.63
C ALA A 328 -2.37 -3.87 9.11
N PHE A 329 -2.62 -4.82 8.19
CA PHE A 329 -3.36 -6.03 8.54
C PHE A 329 -2.51 -6.97 9.39
N GLY A 330 -1.20 -7.04 9.17
CA GLY A 330 -0.28 -7.90 9.90
C GLY A 330 -0.89 -9.27 10.21
N THR A 331 -0.89 -9.67 11.45
CA THR A 331 -1.45 -10.96 11.91
C THR A 331 -2.98 -11.06 11.83
N HIS A 332 -3.72 -10.01 11.49
CA HIS A 332 -5.14 -10.15 11.12
C HIS A 332 -5.31 -10.90 9.79
N LEU A 333 -4.37 -10.75 8.87
CA LEU A 333 -4.37 -11.42 7.56
C LEU A 333 -3.31 -12.52 7.49
N LEU A 334 -2.08 -12.23 7.89
CA LEU A 334 -0.94 -13.12 7.82
C LEU A 334 -0.97 -14.13 8.98
N ARG A 335 -0.61 -15.37 8.71
CA ARG A 335 -0.43 -16.37 9.76
C ARG A 335 0.73 -16.02 10.69
N ARG A 336 1.78 -15.38 10.13
CA ARG A 336 2.94 -14.83 10.85
C ARG A 336 3.32 -13.50 10.23
N ASP A 337 3.78 -12.57 11.05
CA ASP A 337 4.47 -11.38 10.59
C ASP A 337 5.98 -11.62 10.67
N LEU A 338 6.75 -10.86 9.92
CA LEU A 338 8.21 -10.99 9.86
C LEU A 338 8.92 -10.07 10.86
N ALA A 339 8.28 -8.96 11.23
CA ALA A 339 8.90 -7.92 12.03
C ALA A 339 8.18 -7.69 13.37
N SER A 340 8.93 -7.20 14.35
CA SER A 340 8.46 -6.85 15.70
C SER A 340 9.04 -5.48 16.12
N PRO A 341 8.27 -4.64 16.84
CA PRO A 341 6.85 -4.82 17.14
C PRO A 341 5.98 -4.75 15.89
N GLY A 342 4.88 -5.52 15.86
CA GLY A 342 4.01 -5.59 14.69
C GLY A 342 3.25 -4.29 14.44
N VAL A 343 3.13 -3.90 13.18
CA VAL A 343 2.34 -2.75 12.73
C VAL A 343 0.95 -3.23 12.33
N VAL A 344 0.03 -3.23 13.30
CA VAL A 344 -1.31 -3.80 13.14
C VAL A 344 -2.34 -2.85 13.75
N PHE A 345 -3.39 -2.55 13.01
CA PHE A 345 -4.48 -1.72 13.54
C PHE A 345 -5.27 -2.43 14.63
N GLY A 346 -5.71 -1.67 15.62
CA GLY A 346 -6.59 -2.12 16.70
C GLY A 346 -8.08 -1.92 16.40
N PRO A 347 -8.91 -1.84 17.46
CA PRO A 347 -10.33 -1.55 17.35
C PRO A 347 -10.60 -0.28 16.54
N GLY A 348 -11.69 -0.29 15.76
CA GLY A 348 -12.04 0.83 14.89
C GLY A 348 -11.14 1.03 13.66
N GLY A 349 -10.12 0.21 13.48
CA GLY A 349 -9.10 0.44 12.48
C GLY A 349 -8.02 1.44 12.91
N THR A 350 -7.95 1.77 14.20
CA THR A 350 -7.03 2.78 14.73
C THR A 350 -5.66 2.15 15.03
N LEU A 351 -4.59 2.86 14.68
CA LEU A 351 -3.22 2.54 15.07
C LEU A 351 -2.61 3.78 15.73
N ALA A 352 -2.21 3.65 17.00
CA ALA A 352 -1.57 4.72 17.75
C ALA A 352 -0.05 4.60 17.61
N ALA A 353 0.56 5.54 16.90
CA ALA A 353 2.01 5.55 16.67
C ALA A 353 2.82 5.79 17.93
N ASP A 354 2.35 6.69 18.80
CA ASP A 354 3.05 7.08 20.03
C ASP A 354 3.26 5.93 21.02
N SER A 355 2.45 4.88 20.93
CA SER A 355 2.51 3.71 21.81
C SER A 355 2.98 2.42 21.11
N ALA A 356 3.46 2.51 19.89
CA ALA A 356 3.80 1.34 19.08
C ALA A 356 5.06 0.60 19.54
N GLY A 357 5.92 1.27 20.34
CA GLY A 357 7.13 0.66 20.90
C GLY A 357 8.24 0.43 19.87
N TRP A 358 8.26 1.19 18.78
CA TRP A 358 9.34 1.13 17.79
C TRP A 358 10.65 1.63 18.37
N GLY A 359 11.76 1.01 17.93
CA GLY A 359 13.10 1.44 18.31
C GLY A 359 13.46 2.83 17.75
N PRO A 360 14.52 3.45 18.27
CA PRO A 360 14.90 4.81 17.90
C PRO A 360 15.72 4.93 16.60
N GLU A 361 15.99 3.83 15.91
CA GLU A 361 16.90 3.78 14.77
C GLU A 361 16.23 3.08 13.57
N GLY A 362 16.55 3.53 12.36
CA GLY A 362 15.95 3.01 11.14
C GLY A 362 14.41 3.12 11.18
N TYR A 363 13.74 2.07 10.81
CA TYR A 363 12.27 1.98 10.97
C TYR A 363 11.84 1.50 12.37
N GLY A 364 12.78 1.25 13.28
CA GLY A 364 12.50 0.83 14.65
C GLY A 364 11.94 -0.58 14.77
N LEU A 365 12.16 -1.43 13.77
CA LEU A 365 11.69 -2.80 13.73
C LEU A 365 12.85 -3.80 13.88
N GLU A 366 12.57 -4.89 14.58
CA GLU A 366 13.42 -6.08 14.61
C GLU A 366 12.84 -7.14 13.69
N VAL A 367 13.68 -7.80 12.91
CA VAL A 367 13.30 -8.87 12.00
C VAL A 367 13.94 -10.18 12.46
N ASP A 368 13.10 -11.20 12.61
CA ASP A 368 13.54 -12.54 12.96
C ASP A 368 13.93 -13.31 11.68
N ASP A 369 15.24 -13.29 11.36
CA ASP A 369 15.82 -13.96 10.19
C ASP A 369 16.27 -15.41 10.47
N GLY A 370 16.32 -15.82 11.73
CA GLY A 370 16.86 -17.12 12.14
C GLY A 370 15.82 -18.21 12.44
N SER A 371 14.62 -17.85 12.85
CA SER A 371 13.61 -18.81 13.34
C SER A 371 12.34 -18.86 12.47
N THR A 372 12.21 -17.98 11.49
CA THR A 372 11.00 -17.89 10.63
C THR A 372 11.10 -18.82 9.42
N PRO A 373 10.41 -19.99 9.41
CA PRO A 373 10.51 -20.96 8.30
C PRO A 373 9.91 -20.45 6.98
N ASP A 374 9.11 -19.36 7.05
CA ASP A 374 8.48 -18.73 5.90
C ASP A 374 9.44 -17.77 5.16
N LEU A 375 10.58 -17.40 5.77
CA LEU A 375 11.65 -16.61 5.16
C LEU A 375 12.71 -17.55 4.56
N ARG A 376 12.91 -17.51 3.24
CA ARG A 376 13.82 -18.40 2.55
C ARG A 376 14.77 -17.61 1.65
N PRO A 377 16.08 -17.92 1.66
CA PRO A 377 17.02 -17.30 0.74
C PRO A 377 16.62 -17.53 -0.73
N LEU A 378 16.80 -16.50 -1.54
CA LEU A 378 16.72 -16.59 -3.00
C LEU A 378 18.13 -16.44 -3.55
N GLY A 379 18.63 -17.49 -4.19
CA GLY A 379 19.89 -17.44 -4.93
C GLY A 379 19.75 -16.65 -6.23
N PRO A 380 20.88 -16.32 -6.86
CA PRO A 380 20.92 -15.72 -8.20
C PRO A 380 20.41 -16.67 -9.27
#